data_e209aa52be7c84ae9964daca49a474ce
#
_entry.id   e209aa52be7c84ae9964daca49a474ce
#
_cell.length_a   1.000
_cell.length_b   1.000
_cell.length_c   1.000
_cell.angle_alpha   90.00
_cell.angle_beta   90.00
_cell.angle_gamma   90.00
#
_symmetry.space_group_name_H-M   'P 1'
#
loop_
_entity.id
_entity.type
_entity.pdbx_description
1 polymer ?
#
loop_
_entity_poly.entity_id
_entity_poly.type
_entity_poly.pdbx_seq_one_letter_code
_entity_poly.pdbx_strand_id
1 'polypeptide(L)'
;MSLIPATILTGFLGSGKTTLLKRVLTEAHGQKIAVIENEFGEENIDNDILVADTNEQIIQMSNGCICCTIREDLRATLQDLAQKKRKGELNFDRVVIETTGLADPGPVAQTFFMDDEIAESFLLDSILTLVDAKHAASQLNDRQEARRQVGFADQIFISKADLVSKDELDALTHRLRHMNPRAPQKVVHFGEVGLSEVFDLRGFNLNAKLDIDPEFLKEDEHDHAHHDHVHGEQCDHPSHAHDPASGAGHHHHHDDDVKSFVFRSDRAFDPAKLEDFLGAIVNIYGPRMLRYKGVLNMSGTDRKVIFQGVHQLMGSDLGPKWADGEAKTSKMVFIGIDLPKDIFLQGLEQSLV
;
A
#
# COMPACT_ATOMS: atom_id res chain seq x y z
N MET A 1 24.47 11.08 8.81
CA MET A 1 24.03 9.80 9.41
C MET A 1 23.09 9.14 8.42
N SER A 2 23.05 7.81 8.36
CA SER A 2 22.03 7.13 7.55
C SER A 2 20.65 7.34 8.17
N LEU A 3 19.61 7.53 7.34
CA LEU A 3 18.24 7.64 7.81
C LEU A 3 17.81 6.32 8.49
N ILE A 4 17.01 6.44 9.54
CA ILE A 4 16.49 5.30 10.29
C ILE A 4 15.25 4.77 9.55
N PRO A 5 15.25 3.51 9.09
CA PRO A 5 14.07 2.95 8.44
C PRO A 5 12.92 2.76 9.44
N ALA A 6 11.72 3.15 9.00
CA ALA A 6 10.47 2.98 9.74
C ALA A 6 9.51 2.09 8.95
N THR A 7 8.93 1.10 9.61
CA THR A 7 7.94 0.18 9.03
C THR A 7 6.61 0.38 9.74
N ILE A 8 5.53 0.60 8.99
CA ILE A 8 4.17 0.67 9.53
C ILE A 8 3.54 -0.72 9.44
N LEU A 9 3.08 -1.24 10.57
CA LEU A 9 2.33 -2.48 10.67
C LEU A 9 0.85 -2.14 10.89
N THR A 10 0.01 -2.50 9.93
CA THR A 10 -1.43 -2.24 9.98
C THR A 10 -2.23 -3.51 9.65
N GLY A 11 -3.52 -3.42 9.74
CA GLY A 11 -4.46 -4.51 9.50
C GLY A 11 -5.64 -4.42 10.46
N PHE A 12 -6.79 -4.94 10.08
CA PHE A 12 -8.02 -4.81 10.85
C PHE A 12 -7.93 -5.50 12.21
N LEU A 13 -8.92 -5.26 13.07
CA LEU A 13 -9.00 -5.85 14.42
C LEU A 13 -8.90 -7.38 14.34
N GLY A 14 -8.06 -7.97 15.18
CA GLY A 14 -7.89 -9.42 15.28
C GLY A 14 -7.11 -10.07 14.13
N SER A 15 -6.52 -9.30 13.20
CA SER A 15 -5.77 -9.84 12.04
C SER A 15 -4.43 -10.52 12.43
N GLY A 16 -3.94 -10.34 13.65
CA GLY A 16 -2.70 -10.95 14.13
C GLY A 16 -1.47 -10.03 14.09
N LYS A 17 -1.64 -8.71 14.07
CA LYS A 17 -0.55 -7.72 14.08
C LYS A 17 0.43 -7.94 15.22
N THR A 18 -0.07 -7.95 16.45
CA THR A 18 0.73 -8.17 17.66
C THR A 18 1.44 -9.51 17.65
N THR A 19 0.81 -10.57 17.09
CA THR A 19 1.46 -11.89 16.93
C THR A 19 2.64 -11.82 15.98
N LEU A 20 2.47 -11.16 14.82
CA LEU A 20 3.56 -10.95 13.87
C LEU A 20 4.67 -10.11 14.51
N LEU A 21 4.32 -9.02 15.18
CA LEU A 21 5.29 -8.13 15.83
C LEU A 21 6.11 -8.89 16.87
N LYS A 22 5.48 -9.63 17.77
CA LYS A 22 6.17 -10.48 18.77
C LYS A 22 7.14 -11.44 18.10
N ARG A 23 6.72 -12.09 17.01
CA ARG A 23 7.56 -13.03 16.28
C ARG A 23 8.79 -12.35 15.70
N VAL A 24 8.60 -11.22 15.04
CA VAL A 24 9.69 -10.41 14.48
C VAL A 24 10.67 -9.96 15.55
N LEU A 25 10.18 -9.54 16.71
CA LEU A 25 11.00 -9.09 17.82
C LEU A 25 11.79 -10.24 18.48
N THR A 26 11.23 -11.46 18.53
CA THR A 26 11.88 -12.62 19.16
C THR A 26 12.86 -13.35 18.25
N GLU A 27 12.80 -13.16 16.94
CA GLU A 27 13.77 -13.75 16.03
C GLU A 27 15.14 -13.09 16.15
N ALA A 28 16.20 -13.87 16.14
CA ALA A 28 17.57 -13.38 16.26
C ALA A 28 18.02 -12.74 14.94
N HIS A 29 17.79 -11.43 14.78
CA HIS A 29 18.14 -10.68 13.57
C HIS A 29 19.30 -9.68 13.77
N GLY A 30 19.78 -9.50 14.99
CA GLY A 30 20.92 -8.61 15.30
C GLY A 30 20.61 -7.12 15.17
N GLN A 31 19.35 -6.73 14.91
CA GLN A 31 18.90 -5.33 14.86
C GLN A 31 18.21 -4.94 16.17
N LYS A 32 18.37 -3.69 16.55
CA LYS A 32 17.66 -3.10 17.68
C LYS A 32 16.45 -2.33 17.15
N ILE A 33 15.26 -2.74 17.55
CA ILE A 33 14.00 -2.21 17.04
C ILE A 33 13.32 -1.39 18.13
N ALA A 34 13.02 -0.13 17.84
CA ALA A 34 12.11 0.67 18.64
C ALA A 34 10.69 0.42 18.12
N VAL A 35 9.77 0.11 19.03
CA VAL A 35 8.36 -0.14 18.70
C VAL A 35 7.52 1.02 19.21
N ILE A 36 6.65 1.54 18.37
CA ILE A 36 5.61 2.50 18.72
C ILE A 36 4.28 1.80 18.55
N GLU A 37 3.59 1.53 19.64
CA GLU A 37 2.25 0.98 19.65
C GLU A 37 1.23 2.09 19.85
N ASN A 38 0.22 2.11 18.99
CA ASN A 38 -0.88 3.08 19.09
C ASN A 38 -2.16 2.31 19.44
N GLU A 39 -2.43 2.14 20.73
CA GLU A 39 -3.57 1.36 21.22
C GLU A 39 -4.64 2.24 21.90
N PHE A 40 -5.92 1.92 21.59
CA PHE A 40 -7.07 2.48 22.27
C PHE A 40 -7.44 1.59 23.47
N GLY A 41 -7.18 2.02 24.70
CA GLY A 41 -7.64 1.33 25.88
C GLY A 41 -7.07 1.89 27.17
N GLU A 42 -7.88 1.91 28.23
CA GLU A 42 -7.47 2.34 29.57
C GLU A 42 -6.58 1.31 30.31
N GLU A 43 -6.41 0.11 29.76
CA GLU A 43 -5.57 -0.96 30.32
C GLU A 43 -4.68 -1.59 29.24
N ASN A 44 -3.37 -1.41 29.42
CA ASN A 44 -2.32 -1.97 28.57
C ASN A 44 -2.08 -3.46 28.88
N ILE A 45 -3.00 -4.34 28.49
CA ILE A 45 -2.89 -5.78 28.75
C ILE A 45 -1.76 -6.43 27.95
N ASP A 46 -1.44 -5.88 26.76
CA ASP A 46 -0.41 -6.46 25.88
C ASP A 46 1.02 -6.03 26.24
N ASN A 47 1.20 -4.95 26.99
CA ASN A 47 2.51 -4.45 27.43
C ASN A 47 3.28 -5.40 28.32
N ASP A 48 2.60 -5.97 29.32
CA ASP A 48 3.24 -6.88 30.25
C ASP A 48 3.76 -8.15 29.56
N ILE A 49 3.21 -8.44 28.37
CA ILE A 49 3.60 -9.62 27.58
C ILE A 49 4.78 -9.30 26.65
N LEU A 50 4.89 -8.08 26.11
CA LEU A 50 5.98 -7.68 25.21
C LEU A 50 7.27 -7.34 25.95
N VAL A 51 7.17 -6.79 27.17
CA VAL A 51 8.33 -6.39 27.98
C VAL A 51 9.06 -7.59 28.61
N ALA A 52 8.38 -8.75 28.79
CA ALA A 52 8.94 -9.86 29.58
C ALA A 52 10.03 -10.66 28.88
N ASP A 53 10.10 -10.67 27.53
CA ASP A 53 10.95 -11.59 26.77
C ASP A 53 12.00 -10.94 25.86
N THR A 54 12.06 -9.62 25.73
CA THR A 54 13.00 -8.96 24.81
C THR A 54 13.84 -7.88 25.49
N ASN A 55 15.15 -7.80 25.16
CA ASN A 55 16.05 -6.69 25.54
C ASN A 55 15.75 -5.42 24.75
N GLU A 56 14.55 -5.27 24.18
CA GLU A 56 14.17 -4.19 23.28
C GLU A 56 13.44 -3.08 24.02
N GLN A 57 13.66 -1.84 23.59
CA GLN A 57 13.00 -0.70 24.16
C GLN A 57 11.66 -0.48 23.45
N ILE A 58 10.57 -0.81 24.13
CA ILE A 58 9.22 -0.55 23.65
C ILE A 58 8.80 0.83 24.18
N ILE A 59 8.45 1.72 23.25
CA ILE A 59 7.98 3.05 23.56
C ILE A 59 6.50 3.11 23.24
N GLN A 60 5.70 3.28 24.27
CA GLN A 60 4.25 3.38 24.13
C GLN A 60 3.80 4.83 24.05
N MET A 61 2.88 5.06 23.13
CA MET A 61 2.10 6.28 23.09
C MET A 61 0.81 6.11 23.89
N SER A 62 0.77 6.67 25.08
CA SER A 62 -0.40 6.67 25.94
C SER A 62 -1.16 8.00 25.83
N ASN A 63 -1.85 8.26 24.71
CA ASN A 63 -2.79 9.38 24.63
C ASN A 63 -3.98 9.01 23.77
N GLY A 64 -5.11 8.79 24.44
CA GLY A 64 -6.37 8.58 23.77
C GLY A 64 -6.93 9.90 23.27
N CYS A 65 -6.99 10.09 21.96
CA CYS A 65 -8.06 10.85 21.31
C CYS A 65 -8.06 10.67 19.79
N ILE A 66 -9.24 10.57 19.24
CA ILE A 66 -9.61 10.21 17.88
C ILE A 66 -9.12 11.22 16.83
N CYS A 67 -8.59 10.70 15.71
CA CYS A 67 -8.42 11.28 14.38
C CYS A 67 -7.47 12.47 14.13
N CYS A 68 -7.37 13.47 14.98
CA CYS A 68 -6.47 14.62 14.76
C CYS A 68 -5.20 14.57 15.60
N THR A 69 -5.25 13.91 16.74
CA THR A 69 -4.17 13.85 17.74
C THR A 69 -3.09 12.81 17.39
N ILE A 70 -3.46 11.72 16.69
CA ILE A 70 -2.54 10.62 16.34
C ILE A 70 -1.30 11.11 15.58
N ARG A 71 -1.46 12.07 14.68
CA ARG A 71 -0.37 12.58 13.86
C ARG A 71 0.58 13.46 14.66
N GLU A 72 0.06 14.32 15.54
CA GLU A 72 0.88 15.21 16.38
C GLU A 72 1.63 14.42 17.45
N ASP A 73 0.99 13.41 18.05
CA ASP A 73 1.58 12.53 19.06
C ASP A 73 2.67 11.65 18.44
N LEU A 74 2.42 11.07 17.26
CA LEU A 74 3.43 10.30 16.52
C LEU A 74 4.62 11.18 16.14
N ARG A 75 4.36 12.41 15.67
CA ARG A 75 5.39 13.39 15.34
C ARG A 75 6.28 13.66 16.54
N ALA A 76 5.68 14.01 17.68
CA ALA A 76 6.41 14.30 18.92
C ALA A 76 7.24 13.09 19.39
N THR A 77 6.67 11.87 19.29
CA THR A 77 7.37 10.63 19.64
C THR A 77 8.57 10.37 18.73
N LEU A 78 8.42 10.51 17.41
CA LEU A 78 9.52 10.34 16.46
C LEU A 78 10.63 11.38 16.67
N GLN A 79 10.26 12.63 16.95
CA GLN A 79 11.23 13.69 17.27
C GLN A 79 12.00 13.39 18.56
N ASP A 80 11.33 12.93 19.63
CA ASP A 80 11.95 12.51 20.88
C ASP A 80 12.91 11.32 20.67
N LEU A 81 12.49 10.31 19.91
CA LEU A 81 13.32 9.17 19.53
C LEU A 81 14.59 9.61 18.78
N ALA A 82 14.44 10.48 17.79
CA ALA A 82 15.57 11.01 17.03
C ALA A 82 16.54 11.78 17.94
N GLN A 83 16.01 12.59 18.85
CA GLN A 83 16.81 13.35 19.79
C GLN A 83 17.58 12.45 20.77
N LYS A 84 16.90 11.48 21.39
CA LYS A 84 17.52 10.50 22.31
C LYS A 84 18.58 9.65 21.62
N LYS A 85 18.34 9.23 20.37
CA LYS A 85 19.34 8.52 19.57
C LYS A 85 20.56 9.42 19.29
N ARG A 86 20.36 10.68 18.90
CA ARG A 86 21.47 11.64 18.67
C ARG A 86 22.30 11.89 19.92
N LYS A 87 21.68 11.92 21.11
CA LYS A 87 22.37 12.05 22.40
C LYS A 87 23.04 10.77 22.88
N GLY A 88 22.81 9.63 22.22
CA GLY A 88 23.30 8.33 22.66
C GLY A 88 22.56 7.74 23.87
N GLU A 89 21.40 8.31 24.23
CA GLU A 89 20.54 7.82 25.31
C GLU A 89 19.76 6.56 24.90
N LEU A 90 19.44 6.46 23.60
CA LEU A 90 18.79 5.29 23.00
C LEU A 90 19.62 4.76 21.84
N ASN A 91 19.65 3.44 21.71
CA ASN A 91 20.34 2.76 20.61
C ASN A 91 19.38 1.80 19.90
N PHE A 92 18.92 2.17 18.72
CA PHE A 92 18.07 1.36 17.85
C PHE A 92 18.45 1.60 16.38
N ASP A 93 18.17 0.61 15.54
CA ASP A 93 18.51 0.61 14.12
C ASP A 93 17.29 0.88 13.24
N ARG A 94 16.09 0.60 13.76
CA ARG A 94 14.81 0.64 13.03
C ARG A 94 13.67 1.03 13.97
N VAL A 95 12.60 1.57 13.39
CA VAL A 95 11.33 1.81 14.10
C VAL A 95 10.24 0.96 13.46
N VAL A 96 9.41 0.30 14.27
CA VAL A 96 8.16 -0.33 13.85
C VAL A 96 7.00 0.39 14.51
N ILE A 97 6.00 0.79 13.72
CA ILE A 97 4.81 1.49 14.21
C ILE A 97 3.62 0.57 14.01
N GLU A 98 3.10 0.00 15.08
CA GLU A 98 1.85 -0.76 15.06
C GLU A 98 0.66 0.20 15.16
N THR A 99 -0.22 0.19 14.16
CA THR A 99 -1.44 1.00 14.19
C THR A 99 -2.60 0.22 14.80
N THR A 100 -3.60 0.92 15.34
CA THR A 100 -4.85 0.28 15.76
C THR A 100 -5.54 -0.39 14.58
N GLY A 101 -6.37 -1.40 14.86
CA GLY A 101 -7.10 -2.11 13.80
C GLY A 101 -8.10 -1.28 13.00
N LEU A 102 -8.46 -0.10 13.48
CA LEU A 102 -9.37 0.84 12.80
C LEU A 102 -8.63 2.04 12.19
N ALA A 103 -7.30 2.09 12.26
CA ALA A 103 -6.54 3.21 11.75
C ALA A 103 -6.46 3.20 10.22
N ASP A 104 -6.58 4.39 9.63
CA ASP A 104 -6.12 4.68 8.27
C ASP A 104 -4.60 4.89 8.31
N PRO A 105 -3.79 4.10 7.61
CA PRO A 105 -2.33 4.26 7.63
C PRO A 105 -1.85 5.51 6.86
N GLY A 106 -2.69 6.13 6.05
CA GLY A 106 -2.34 7.30 5.25
C GLY A 106 -1.78 8.47 6.06
N PRO A 107 -2.49 8.97 7.08
CA PRO A 107 -1.98 10.04 7.96
C PRO A 107 -0.65 9.69 8.64
N VAL A 108 -0.47 8.43 9.05
CA VAL A 108 0.79 7.94 9.64
C VAL A 108 1.92 8.01 8.62
N ALA A 109 1.69 7.52 7.40
CA ALA A 109 2.66 7.59 6.32
C ALA A 109 3.02 9.03 5.94
N GLN A 110 2.04 9.94 5.89
CA GLN A 110 2.26 11.35 5.56
C GLN A 110 3.19 12.06 6.56
N THR A 111 3.23 11.65 7.83
CA THR A 111 4.12 12.25 8.84
C THR A 111 5.58 12.21 8.41
N PHE A 112 6.00 11.16 7.71
CA PHE A 112 7.38 11.00 7.22
C PHE A 112 7.75 11.91 6.05
N PHE A 113 6.78 12.53 5.39
CA PHE A 113 7.01 13.38 4.22
C PHE A 113 6.71 14.85 4.46
N MET A 114 5.90 15.18 5.47
CA MET A 114 5.43 16.54 5.71
C MET A 114 6.18 17.27 6.83
N ASP A 115 7.02 16.57 7.56
CA ASP A 115 7.81 17.12 8.64
C ASP A 115 9.29 17.00 8.30
N ASP A 116 9.95 18.15 8.10
CA ASP A 116 11.35 18.22 7.69
C ASP A 116 12.27 17.56 8.73
N GLU A 117 11.99 17.74 10.03
CA GLU A 117 12.79 17.16 11.11
C GLU A 117 12.72 15.64 11.17
N ILE A 118 11.54 15.09 10.87
CA ILE A 118 11.33 13.64 10.73
C ILE A 118 11.99 13.12 9.45
N ALA A 119 11.81 13.80 8.32
CA ALA A 119 12.40 13.42 7.05
C ALA A 119 13.94 13.41 7.07
N GLU A 120 14.56 14.29 7.89
CA GLU A 120 16.02 14.30 8.10
C GLU A 120 16.53 13.13 8.95
N SER A 121 15.67 12.49 9.73
CA SER A 121 16.06 11.45 10.69
C SER A 121 15.57 10.06 10.29
N PHE A 122 14.40 9.97 9.68
CA PHE A 122 13.72 8.72 9.35
C PHE A 122 13.40 8.57 7.86
N LEU A 123 13.33 7.33 7.41
CA LEU A 123 12.86 6.95 6.09
C LEU A 123 11.71 5.96 6.24
N LEU A 124 10.53 6.27 5.70
CA LEU A 124 9.47 5.28 5.62
C LEU A 124 9.89 4.16 4.67
N ASP A 125 10.11 2.96 5.21
CA ASP A 125 10.52 1.78 4.45
C ASP A 125 9.32 1.13 3.76
N SER A 126 8.29 0.80 4.53
CA SER A 126 7.13 0.06 4.01
C SER A 126 5.90 0.13 4.92
N ILE A 127 4.75 -0.21 4.33
CA ILE A 127 3.50 -0.48 5.03
C ILE A 127 3.16 -1.96 4.86
N LEU A 128 3.12 -2.69 5.97
CA LEU A 128 2.74 -4.09 6.05
C LEU A 128 1.28 -4.19 6.50
N THR A 129 0.46 -4.90 5.75
CA THR A 129 -0.95 -5.08 6.08
C THR A 129 -1.26 -6.55 6.36
N LEU A 130 -1.83 -6.83 7.54
CA LEU A 130 -2.35 -8.15 7.87
C LEU A 130 -3.85 -8.23 7.56
N VAL A 131 -4.23 -9.29 6.85
CA VAL A 131 -5.62 -9.60 6.48
C VAL A 131 -5.98 -10.95 7.10
N ASP A 132 -7.02 -10.98 7.91
CA ASP A 132 -7.57 -12.21 8.51
C ASP A 132 -8.45 -12.93 7.48
N ALA A 133 -8.00 -14.05 6.92
CA ALA A 133 -8.72 -14.77 5.87
C ALA A 133 -10.15 -15.14 6.30
N LYS A 134 -10.35 -15.48 7.57
CA LYS A 134 -11.65 -15.90 8.09
C LYS A 134 -12.70 -14.79 8.09
N HIS A 135 -12.28 -13.57 8.37
CA HIS A 135 -13.17 -12.42 8.51
C HIS A 135 -13.07 -11.39 7.37
N ALA A 136 -12.10 -11.58 6.46
CA ALA A 136 -11.80 -10.62 5.41
C ALA A 136 -13.02 -10.26 4.55
N ALA A 137 -13.86 -11.23 4.18
CA ALA A 137 -15.02 -10.98 3.34
C ALA A 137 -15.96 -9.93 3.96
N SER A 138 -16.34 -10.07 5.24
CA SER A 138 -17.20 -9.09 5.89
C SER A 138 -16.47 -7.78 6.18
N GLN A 139 -15.21 -7.84 6.62
CA GLN A 139 -14.41 -6.65 6.91
C GLN A 139 -14.22 -5.78 5.68
N LEU A 140 -13.90 -6.37 4.55
CA LEU A 140 -13.73 -5.62 3.29
C LEU A 140 -15.07 -5.13 2.72
N ASN A 141 -16.19 -5.80 2.98
CA ASN A 141 -17.51 -5.32 2.58
C ASN A 141 -17.97 -4.13 3.42
N ASP A 142 -17.81 -4.23 4.74
CA ASP A 142 -18.48 -3.35 5.69
C ASP A 142 -17.61 -2.19 6.19
N ARG A 143 -16.27 -2.27 5.99
CA ARG A 143 -15.30 -1.37 6.62
C ARG A 143 -14.37 -0.71 5.62
N GLN A 144 -14.51 0.59 5.48
CA GLN A 144 -13.64 1.39 4.62
C GLN A 144 -12.17 1.36 5.10
N GLU A 145 -11.95 1.31 6.42
CA GLU A 145 -10.63 1.23 7.02
C GLU A 145 -9.88 -0.02 6.54
N ALA A 146 -10.55 -1.19 6.52
CA ALA A 146 -9.96 -2.43 6.03
C ALA A 146 -9.53 -2.31 4.54
N ARG A 147 -10.38 -1.71 3.70
CA ARG A 147 -10.06 -1.48 2.29
C ARG A 147 -8.89 -0.51 2.11
N ARG A 148 -8.85 0.57 2.89
CA ARG A 148 -7.74 1.54 2.86
C ARG A 148 -6.43 0.90 3.29
N GLN A 149 -6.42 0.10 4.36
CA GLN A 149 -5.24 -0.64 4.82
C GLN A 149 -4.65 -1.51 3.70
N VAL A 150 -5.50 -2.22 2.94
CA VAL A 150 -5.08 -3.00 1.76
C VAL A 150 -4.56 -2.08 0.65
N GLY A 151 -5.23 -0.97 0.37
CA GLY A 151 -4.82 -0.02 -0.67
C GLY A 151 -3.45 0.62 -0.42
N PHE A 152 -3.07 0.83 0.85
CA PHE A 152 -1.77 1.39 1.22
C PHE A 152 -0.63 0.37 1.29
N ALA A 153 -0.93 -0.93 1.33
CA ALA A 153 0.05 -1.96 1.58
C ALA A 153 1.20 -1.98 0.54
N ASP A 154 2.41 -2.19 1.03
CA ASP A 154 3.56 -2.60 0.22
C ASP A 154 3.76 -4.12 0.26
N GLN A 155 3.26 -4.78 1.32
CA GLN A 155 3.19 -6.23 1.49
C GLN A 155 1.91 -6.60 2.21
N ILE A 156 1.22 -7.64 1.76
CA ILE A 156 0.02 -8.18 2.41
C ILE A 156 0.35 -9.56 2.97
N PHE A 157 0.11 -9.75 4.27
CA PHE A 157 0.15 -11.04 4.93
C PHE A 157 -1.27 -11.53 5.21
N ILE A 158 -1.60 -12.73 4.73
CA ILE A 158 -2.90 -13.35 4.93
C ILE A 158 -2.77 -14.33 6.07
N SER A 159 -3.36 -14.00 7.21
CA SER A 159 -3.38 -14.84 8.41
C SER A 159 -4.62 -15.75 8.45
N LYS A 160 -4.58 -16.79 9.28
CA LYS A 160 -5.71 -17.70 9.52
C LYS A 160 -6.27 -18.37 8.27
N ALA A 161 -5.43 -18.59 7.26
CA ALA A 161 -5.82 -19.27 6.03
C ALA A 161 -6.22 -20.74 6.27
N ASP A 162 -5.79 -21.34 7.38
CA ASP A 162 -6.19 -22.66 7.85
C ASP A 162 -7.66 -22.75 8.29
N LEU A 163 -8.32 -21.60 8.51
CA LEU A 163 -9.73 -21.52 8.93
C LEU A 163 -10.71 -21.31 7.77
N VAL A 164 -10.24 -21.32 6.52
CA VAL A 164 -11.06 -21.13 5.32
C VAL A 164 -10.78 -22.23 4.30
N SER A 165 -11.72 -22.44 3.39
CA SER A 165 -11.52 -23.32 2.24
C SER A 165 -10.54 -22.74 1.24
N LYS A 166 -10.02 -23.59 0.34
CA LYS A 166 -9.16 -23.12 -0.75
C LYS A 166 -9.87 -22.12 -1.64
N ASP A 167 -11.13 -22.38 -2.00
CA ASP A 167 -11.91 -21.51 -2.89
C ASP A 167 -12.15 -20.12 -2.25
N GLU A 168 -12.40 -20.06 -0.93
CA GLU A 168 -12.51 -18.80 -0.19
C GLU A 168 -11.17 -18.04 -0.16
N LEU A 169 -10.06 -18.75 0.01
CA LEU A 169 -8.72 -18.15 -0.01
C LEU A 169 -8.37 -17.62 -1.40
N ASP A 170 -8.66 -18.38 -2.46
CA ASP A 170 -8.40 -17.98 -3.83
C ASP A 170 -9.25 -16.75 -4.21
N ALA A 171 -10.53 -16.72 -3.83
CA ALA A 171 -11.40 -15.56 -4.02
C ALA A 171 -10.89 -14.31 -3.26
N LEU A 172 -10.43 -14.48 -2.02
CA LEU A 172 -9.84 -13.39 -1.25
C LEU A 172 -8.56 -12.86 -1.92
N THR A 173 -7.67 -13.75 -2.32
CA THR A 173 -6.40 -13.40 -2.97
C THR A 173 -6.65 -12.62 -4.27
N HIS A 174 -7.62 -13.06 -5.07
CA HIS A 174 -8.06 -12.36 -6.28
C HIS A 174 -8.58 -10.95 -5.95
N ARG A 175 -9.47 -10.81 -4.97
CA ARG A 175 -10.01 -9.51 -4.54
C ARG A 175 -8.92 -8.54 -4.08
N LEU A 176 -8.00 -9.01 -3.24
CA LEU A 176 -6.87 -8.19 -2.74
C LEU A 176 -5.96 -7.72 -3.88
N ARG A 177 -5.74 -8.58 -4.91
CA ARG A 177 -4.98 -8.23 -6.11
C ARG A 177 -5.63 -7.09 -6.89
N HIS A 178 -6.96 -7.10 -7.05
CA HIS A 178 -7.68 -6.03 -7.75
C HIS A 178 -7.66 -4.70 -6.97
N MET A 179 -7.67 -4.78 -5.64
CA MET A 179 -7.53 -3.58 -4.82
C MET A 179 -6.10 -3.02 -4.84
N ASN A 180 -5.09 -3.89 -4.78
CA ASN A 180 -3.69 -3.49 -4.75
C ASN A 180 -2.77 -4.48 -5.48
N PRO A 181 -2.56 -4.32 -6.79
CA PRO A 181 -1.73 -5.21 -7.59
C PRO A 181 -0.22 -5.04 -7.36
N ARG A 182 0.18 -4.06 -6.54
CA ARG A 182 1.59 -3.81 -6.20
C ARG A 182 2.07 -4.59 -4.98
N ALA A 183 1.17 -4.92 -4.08
CA ALA A 183 1.51 -5.56 -2.83
C ALA A 183 1.58 -7.08 -3.02
N PRO A 184 2.75 -7.71 -2.95
CA PRO A 184 2.84 -9.16 -2.91
C PRO A 184 1.99 -9.71 -1.76
N GLN A 185 1.39 -10.86 -1.99
CA GLN A 185 0.52 -11.52 -1.02
C GLN A 185 1.19 -12.80 -0.52
N LYS A 186 1.18 -13.02 0.79
CA LYS A 186 1.75 -14.22 1.40
C LYS A 186 0.86 -14.72 2.53
N VAL A 187 0.55 -16.01 2.49
CA VAL A 187 -0.10 -16.70 3.61
C VAL A 187 0.91 -16.88 4.74
N VAL A 188 0.50 -16.56 5.97
CA VAL A 188 1.33 -16.67 7.17
C VAL A 188 0.60 -17.42 8.26
N HIS A 189 1.32 -18.30 8.96
CA HIS A 189 0.82 -19.03 10.13
C HIS A 189 1.49 -18.48 11.38
N PHE A 190 0.67 -18.02 12.33
CA PHE A 190 1.14 -17.48 13.63
C PHE A 190 2.31 -16.49 13.51
N GLY A 191 2.30 -15.66 12.46
CA GLY A 191 3.33 -14.65 12.22
C GLY A 191 4.67 -15.21 11.70
N GLU A 192 4.71 -16.44 11.21
CA GLU A 192 5.92 -17.02 10.60
C GLU A 192 6.22 -16.41 9.25
N VAL A 193 7.16 -15.48 9.25
CA VAL A 193 7.63 -14.76 8.04
C VAL A 193 9.16 -14.65 8.08
N GLY A 194 9.78 -14.61 6.92
CA GLY A 194 11.19 -14.24 6.83
C GLY A 194 11.38 -12.74 7.10
N LEU A 195 12.43 -12.38 7.83
CA LEU A 195 12.71 -10.97 8.14
C LEU A 195 12.88 -10.09 6.90
N SER A 196 13.42 -10.65 5.81
CA SER A 196 13.54 -9.96 4.51
C SER A 196 12.18 -9.67 3.84
N GLU A 197 11.10 -10.25 4.34
CA GLU A 197 9.73 -10.03 3.87
C GLU A 197 8.99 -8.98 4.73
N VAL A 198 9.61 -8.59 5.85
CA VAL A 198 9.09 -7.59 6.79
C VAL A 198 9.88 -6.29 6.69
N PHE A 199 11.20 -6.41 6.53
CA PHE A 199 12.12 -5.27 6.54
C PHE A 199 12.83 -5.06 5.20
N ASP A 200 13.27 -3.82 4.99
CA ASP A 200 14.02 -3.39 3.81
C ASP A 200 13.28 -3.62 2.49
N LEU A 201 11.94 -3.57 2.54
CA LEU A 201 11.08 -3.73 1.37
C LEU A 201 11.19 -2.54 0.42
N ARG A 202 11.65 -1.40 0.93
CA ARG A 202 11.88 -0.18 0.14
C ARG A 202 10.65 0.26 -0.65
N GLY A 203 9.45 0.05 -0.08
CA GLY A 203 8.17 0.38 -0.70
C GLY A 203 8.06 1.85 -1.12
N PHE A 204 8.75 2.74 -0.39
CA PHE A 204 8.84 4.17 -0.65
C PHE A 204 10.18 4.62 -1.27
N ASN A 205 11.05 3.69 -1.63
CA ASN A 205 12.28 4.04 -2.33
C ASN A 205 11.97 4.39 -3.79
N LEU A 206 12.32 5.60 -4.21
CA LEU A 206 12.12 6.07 -5.57
C LEU A 206 12.88 5.23 -6.61
N ASN A 207 14.02 4.63 -6.22
CA ASN A 207 14.83 3.81 -7.12
C ASN A 207 14.45 2.32 -7.15
N ALA A 208 13.48 1.87 -6.32
CA ALA A 208 13.02 0.50 -6.35
C ALA A 208 12.21 0.21 -7.63
N LYS A 209 12.31 -1.03 -8.13
CA LYS A 209 11.50 -1.47 -9.27
C LYS A 209 10.01 -1.33 -8.96
N LEU A 210 9.24 -0.98 -9.98
CA LEU A 210 7.81 -1.07 -9.94
C LEU A 210 7.40 -2.48 -10.34
N ASP A 211 7.05 -3.30 -9.36
CA ASP A 211 6.50 -4.62 -9.59
C ASP A 211 4.96 -4.53 -9.49
N ILE A 212 4.29 -5.08 -10.48
CA ILE A 212 2.84 -5.19 -10.56
C ILE A 212 2.53 -6.65 -10.82
N ASP A 213 1.54 -7.19 -10.13
CA ASP A 213 1.13 -8.59 -10.27
C ASP A 213 0.89 -8.92 -11.75
N PRO A 214 1.57 -9.94 -12.32
CA PRO A 214 1.42 -10.28 -13.74
C PRO A 214 0.02 -10.77 -14.12
N GLU A 215 -0.73 -11.35 -13.18
CA GLU A 215 -2.10 -11.80 -13.43
C GLU A 215 -3.06 -10.62 -13.55
N PHE A 216 -2.93 -9.63 -12.65
CA PHE A 216 -3.68 -8.38 -12.76
C PHE A 216 -3.44 -7.70 -14.11
N LEU A 217 -2.20 -7.71 -14.58
CA LEU A 217 -1.86 -7.09 -15.86
C LEU A 217 -2.52 -7.79 -17.06
N LYS A 218 -2.73 -9.10 -16.99
CA LYS A 218 -3.43 -9.86 -18.03
C LYS A 218 -4.93 -9.58 -18.02
N GLU A 219 -5.53 -9.50 -16.86
CA GLU A 219 -6.95 -9.20 -16.69
C GLU A 219 -7.28 -7.75 -17.15
N ASP A 220 -6.44 -6.78 -16.80
CA ASP A 220 -6.59 -5.38 -17.23
C ASP A 220 -6.46 -5.23 -18.76
N GLU A 221 -5.62 -6.05 -19.45
CA GLU A 221 -5.52 -6.08 -20.90
C GLU A 221 -6.79 -6.63 -21.59
N HIS A 222 -7.49 -7.57 -20.96
CA HIS A 222 -8.75 -8.10 -21.48
C HIS A 222 -9.91 -7.10 -21.34
N ASP A 223 -9.96 -6.30 -20.28
CA ASP A 223 -10.96 -5.26 -20.09
C ASP A 223 -10.85 -4.15 -21.16
N HIS A 224 -9.65 -3.80 -21.59
CA HIS A 224 -9.45 -2.83 -22.66
C HIS A 224 -9.87 -3.31 -24.05
N ALA A 225 -9.84 -4.63 -24.29
CA ALA A 225 -10.22 -5.21 -25.58
C ALA A 225 -11.75 -5.24 -25.82
N HIS A 226 -12.57 -5.05 -24.80
CA HIS A 226 -14.02 -5.11 -24.88
C HIS A 226 -14.72 -3.74 -25.06
N HIS A 227 -13.99 -2.62 -25.03
CA HIS A 227 -14.58 -1.28 -25.15
C HIS A 227 -14.70 -0.73 -26.57
N ASP A 228 -14.33 -1.50 -27.61
CA ASP A 228 -14.50 -1.11 -29.03
C ASP A 228 -15.85 -1.55 -29.63
N HIS A 229 -16.94 -1.48 -28.90
CA HIS A 229 -18.27 -1.66 -29.49
C HIS A 229 -18.86 -0.32 -29.90
N VAL A 230 -18.72 -0.03 -31.20
CA VAL A 230 -19.51 0.94 -31.93
C VAL A 230 -20.99 0.64 -31.72
N HIS A 231 -21.73 1.54 -31.10
CA HIS A 231 -23.20 1.49 -31.06
C HIS A 231 -23.76 1.68 -32.48
N GLY A 232 -24.00 0.57 -33.16
CA GLY A 232 -24.85 0.50 -34.31
C GLY A 232 -26.30 0.27 -33.88
N GLU A 233 -27.20 1.04 -34.44
CA GLU A 233 -28.63 1.08 -34.16
C GLU A 233 -29.31 -0.29 -34.40
N GLN A 234 -30.34 -0.56 -33.59
CA GLN A 234 -31.43 -1.55 -33.80
C GLN A 234 -31.06 -3.03 -33.73
N CYS A 235 -31.31 -3.63 -32.57
CA CYS A 235 -31.68 -5.03 -32.50
C CYS A 235 -32.87 -5.22 -31.55
N ASP A 236 -34.03 -5.46 -32.14
CA ASP A 236 -35.19 -6.08 -31.52
C ASP A 236 -34.85 -7.54 -31.20
N HIS A 237 -34.90 -7.96 -29.92
CA HIS A 237 -34.80 -9.36 -29.55
C HIS A 237 -36.02 -9.85 -28.77
N PRO A 238 -36.65 -10.95 -29.20
CA PRO A 238 -37.71 -11.58 -28.43
C PRO A 238 -37.16 -12.37 -27.24
N SER A 239 -37.93 -12.36 -26.19
CA SER A 239 -37.74 -13.03 -24.90
C SER A 239 -37.32 -14.51 -25.06
N HIS A 240 -36.19 -14.89 -24.44
CA HIS A 240 -35.82 -16.31 -24.26
C HIS A 240 -35.94 -16.70 -22.76
N ALA A 241 -36.61 -17.84 -22.58
CA ALA A 241 -36.85 -18.52 -21.34
C ALA A 241 -35.53 -18.98 -20.68
N HIS A 242 -35.42 -18.87 -19.37
CA HIS A 242 -34.31 -19.35 -18.56
C HIS A 242 -34.29 -20.85 -18.50
N ASP A 243 -33.17 -21.45 -18.91
CA ASP A 243 -32.83 -22.87 -18.67
C ASP A 243 -31.78 -22.90 -17.52
N PRO A 244 -32.01 -23.61 -16.40
CA PRO A 244 -31.13 -23.59 -15.24
C PRO A 244 -30.17 -24.79 -15.26
N ALA A 245 -29.21 -24.82 -16.16
CA ALA A 245 -28.13 -25.81 -16.12
C ALA A 245 -26.91 -25.41 -16.97
N SER A 246 -26.11 -24.45 -16.50
CA SER A 246 -24.70 -24.38 -16.83
C SER A 246 -24.00 -23.58 -15.76
N GLY A 247 -23.24 -24.25 -14.88
CA GLY A 247 -22.38 -23.64 -13.88
C GLY A 247 -21.18 -22.97 -14.54
N ALA A 248 -21.40 -21.78 -15.09
CA ALA A 248 -20.33 -20.84 -15.38
C ALA A 248 -20.12 -20.02 -14.12
N GLY A 249 -18.93 -20.10 -13.53
CA GLY A 249 -18.56 -19.34 -12.36
C GLY A 249 -18.79 -17.85 -12.62
N HIS A 250 -19.81 -17.30 -11.99
CA HIS A 250 -19.99 -15.86 -11.93
C HIS A 250 -18.85 -15.32 -11.06
N HIS A 251 -17.87 -14.68 -11.70
CA HIS A 251 -16.96 -13.80 -11.01
C HIS A 251 -17.82 -12.68 -10.39
N HIS A 252 -18.09 -12.80 -9.09
CA HIS A 252 -18.68 -11.71 -8.35
C HIS A 252 -17.67 -10.57 -8.34
N HIS A 253 -17.85 -9.58 -9.20
CA HIS A 253 -17.19 -8.31 -9.05
C HIS A 253 -17.66 -7.71 -7.72
N HIS A 254 -16.85 -7.82 -6.69
CA HIS A 254 -17.07 -7.05 -5.48
C HIS A 254 -16.95 -5.58 -5.85
N ASP A 255 -18.00 -4.80 -5.59
CA ASP A 255 -18.00 -3.35 -5.86
C ASP A 255 -17.23 -2.63 -4.75
N ASP A 256 -15.91 -2.91 -4.68
CA ASP A 256 -15.02 -2.24 -3.74
C ASP A 256 -14.83 -0.79 -4.19
N ASP A 257 -14.93 0.15 -3.23
CA ASP A 257 -14.62 1.55 -3.46
C ASP A 257 -13.11 1.79 -3.64
N VAL A 258 -12.25 0.92 -3.07
CA VAL A 258 -10.80 0.91 -3.33
C VAL A 258 -10.52 0.01 -4.53
N LYS A 259 -10.09 0.64 -5.60
CA LYS A 259 -9.75 0.00 -6.88
C LYS A 259 -8.37 0.46 -7.36
N SER A 260 -7.83 -0.30 -8.29
CA SER A 260 -6.57 0.05 -8.94
C SER A 260 -6.70 -0.04 -10.45
N PHE A 261 -5.84 0.70 -11.13
CA PHE A 261 -5.65 0.59 -12.58
C PHE A 261 -4.22 0.93 -12.97
N VAL A 262 -3.82 0.47 -14.14
CA VAL A 262 -2.47 0.65 -14.69
C VAL A 262 -2.55 1.39 -16.01
N PHE A 263 -1.68 2.39 -16.17
CA PHE A 263 -1.41 3.04 -17.47
C PHE A 263 -0.08 2.52 -18.01
N ARG A 264 -0.02 2.27 -19.32
CA ARG A 264 1.19 1.88 -20.03
C ARG A 264 1.30 2.62 -21.36
N SER A 265 2.51 3.00 -21.72
CA SER A 265 2.80 3.57 -23.05
C SER A 265 4.27 3.40 -23.40
N ASP A 266 4.55 3.07 -24.65
CA ASP A 266 5.90 3.07 -25.22
C ASP A 266 6.29 4.45 -25.76
N ARG A 267 5.33 5.39 -25.83
CA ARG A 267 5.59 6.79 -26.17
C ARG A 267 6.14 7.52 -24.96
N ALA A 268 6.99 8.51 -25.20
CA ALA A 268 7.53 9.35 -24.14
C ALA A 268 6.48 10.36 -23.65
N PHE A 269 6.55 10.75 -22.39
CA PHE A 269 5.79 11.88 -21.87
C PHE A 269 6.47 13.22 -22.19
N ASP A 270 5.67 14.23 -22.45
CA ASP A 270 6.08 15.64 -22.39
C ASP A 270 6.13 16.07 -20.93
N PRO A 271 7.30 16.52 -20.40
CA PRO A 271 7.42 16.87 -18.98
C PRO A 271 6.43 17.93 -18.50
N ALA A 272 6.22 18.98 -19.28
CA ALA A 272 5.35 20.09 -18.89
C ALA A 272 3.87 19.67 -18.87
N LYS A 273 3.41 18.96 -19.91
CA LYS A 273 2.02 18.46 -19.96
C LYS A 273 1.74 17.48 -18.83
N LEU A 274 2.70 16.58 -18.54
CA LEU A 274 2.53 15.60 -17.47
C LEU A 274 2.51 16.26 -16.09
N GLU A 275 3.38 17.24 -15.83
CA GLU A 275 3.41 18.00 -14.58
C GLU A 275 2.09 18.73 -14.34
N ASP A 276 1.60 19.45 -15.36
CA ASP A 276 0.31 20.15 -15.32
C ASP A 276 -0.85 19.17 -15.00
N PHE A 277 -0.90 18.04 -15.70
CA PHE A 277 -1.94 17.05 -15.50
C PHE A 277 -1.86 16.39 -14.11
N LEU A 278 -0.67 15.93 -13.70
CA LEU A 278 -0.48 15.31 -12.38
C LEU A 278 -0.79 16.30 -11.26
N GLY A 279 -0.37 17.56 -11.39
CA GLY A 279 -0.72 18.61 -10.43
C GLY A 279 -2.24 18.79 -10.32
N ALA A 280 -2.95 18.81 -11.44
CA ALA A 280 -4.39 18.95 -11.46
C ALA A 280 -5.10 17.75 -10.78
N ILE A 281 -4.75 16.51 -11.13
CA ILE A 281 -5.38 15.32 -10.54
C ILE A 281 -5.08 15.15 -9.05
N VAL A 282 -3.86 15.50 -8.62
CA VAL A 282 -3.48 15.46 -7.20
C VAL A 282 -4.28 16.50 -6.40
N ASN A 283 -4.49 17.69 -6.94
CA ASN A 283 -5.32 18.70 -6.28
C ASN A 283 -6.79 18.29 -6.17
N ILE A 284 -7.35 17.65 -7.20
CA ILE A 284 -8.77 17.29 -7.26
C ILE A 284 -9.03 15.97 -6.51
N TYR A 285 -8.22 14.95 -6.78
CA TYR A 285 -8.45 13.57 -6.33
C TYR A 285 -7.49 13.12 -5.23
N GLY A 286 -6.50 13.93 -4.84
CA GLY A 286 -5.46 13.56 -3.89
C GLY A 286 -5.94 12.87 -2.61
N PRO A 287 -7.00 13.37 -1.92
CA PRO A 287 -7.56 12.69 -0.73
C PRO A 287 -8.10 11.27 -1.01
N ARG A 288 -8.44 10.98 -2.28
CA ARG A 288 -8.96 9.68 -2.73
C ARG A 288 -7.87 8.79 -3.36
N MET A 289 -6.73 9.37 -3.74
CA MET A 289 -5.56 8.66 -4.24
C MET A 289 -4.78 8.09 -3.06
N LEU A 290 -4.95 6.81 -2.75
CA LEU A 290 -4.27 6.18 -1.62
C LEU A 290 -2.78 6.03 -1.91
N ARG A 291 -2.46 5.43 -3.04
CA ARG A 291 -1.09 5.12 -3.45
C ARG A 291 -0.95 5.22 -4.95
N TYR A 292 0.15 5.76 -5.42
CA TYR A 292 0.49 5.74 -6.84
C TYR A 292 2.00 5.67 -7.04
N LYS A 293 2.42 4.97 -8.07
CA LYS A 293 3.84 4.82 -8.42
C LYS A 293 3.99 4.56 -9.91
N GLY A 294 5.07 5.06 -10.50
CA GLY A 294 5.37 4.83 -11.89
C GLY A 294 6.86 4.88 -12.23
N VAL A 295 7.20 4.23 -13.32
CA VAL A 295 8.47 4.39 -14.03
C VAL A 295 8.12 4.99 -15.38
N LEU A 296 8.68 6.15 -15.69
CA LEU A 296 8.28 6.97 -16.83
C LEU A 296 9.42 7.10 -17.84
N ASN A 297 9.07 6.95 -19.10
CA ASN A 297 9.87 7.38 -20.23
C ASN A 297 9.52 8.85 -20.51
N MET A 298 10.45 9.77 -20.28
CA MET A 298 10.25 11.21 -20.45
C MET A 298 11.04 11.72 -21.64
N SER A 299 10.47 12.62 -22.41
CA SER A 299 11.21 13.29 -23.47
C SER A 299 12.34 14.16 -22.86
N GLY A 300 13.46 14.25 -23.54
CA GLY A 300 14.60 15.06 -23.12
C GLY A 300 15.57 14.38 -22.14
N THR A 301 15.31 13.14 -21.72
CA THR A 301 16.25 12.36 -20.86
C THR A 301 16.41 10.92 -21.32
N ASP A 302 17.60 10.35 -21.10
CA ASP A 302 17.91 8.92 -21.30
C ASP A 302 17.74 8.10 -20.01
N ARG A 303 17.23 8.74 -18.93
CA ARG A 303 17.01 8.11 -17.63
C ARG A 303 15.54 7.81 -17.38
N LYS A 304 15.29 6.78 -16.60
CA LYS A 304 13.98 6.52 -16.04
C LYS A 304 13.62 7.64 -15.08
N VAL A 305 12.40 8.15 -15.16
CA VAL A 305 11.88 9.04 -14.12
C VAL A 305 10.98 8.19 -13.23
N ILE A 306 11.30 8.16 -11.95
CA ILE A 306 10.52 7.42 -10.96
C ILE A 306 9.58 8.41 -10.28
N PHE A 307 8.32 8.05 -10.23
CA PHE A 307 7.24 8.86 -9.70
C PHE A 307 6.46 8.06 -8.67
N GLN A 308 6.15 8.67 -7.54
CA GLN A 308 5.32 8.04 -6.51
C GLN A 308 4.62 9.05 -5.63
N GLY A 309 3.57 8.59 -4.94
CA GLY A 309 2.89 9.43 -3.97
C GLY A 309 1.93 8.70 -3.06
N VAL A 310 1.51 9.46 -2.05
CA VAL A 310 0.53 9.08 -1.04
C VAL A 310 -0.42 10.26 -0.86
N HIS A 311 -1.70 10.09 -1.18
CA HIS A 311 -2.66 11.18 -1.18
C HIS A 311 -2.19 12.37 -2.03
N GLN A 312 -2.14 13.55 -1.43
CA GLN A 312 -1.71 14.79 -2.10
C GLN A 312 -0.19 14.96 -2.18
N LEU A 313 0.57 14.08 -1.54
CA LEU A 313 2.03 14.15 -1.54
C LEU A 313 2.59 13.37 -2.71
N MET A 314 3.23 14.08 -3.62
CA MET A 314 3.82 13.55 -4.84
C MET A 314 5.31 13.86 -4.87
N GLY A 315 6.10 12.88 -5.28
CA GLY A 315 7.54 13.03 -5.48
C GLY A 315 8.00 12.33 -6.75
N SER A 316 9.03 12.87 -7.36
CA SER A 316 9.70 12.25 -8.50
C SER A 316 11.21 12.38 -8.38
N ASP A 317 11.95 11.43 -8.96
CA ASP A 317 13.41 11.46 -9.01
C ASP A 317 13.93 10.80 -10.29
N LEU A 318 15.17 11.10 -10.63
CA LEU A 318 15.87 10.49 -11.76
C LEU A 318 16.43 9.12 -11.34
N GLY A 319 15.84 8.07 -11.86
CA GLY A 319 16.33 6.70 -11.73
C GLY A 319 17.57 6.40 -12.59
N PRO A 320 17.91 5.12 -12.77
CA PRO A 320 19.00 4.69 -13.65
C PRO A 320 18.68 5.01 -15.12
N LYS A 321 19.71 4.98 -15.97
CA LYS A 321 19.51 5.02 -17.42
C LYS A 321 18.76 3.77 -17.89
N TRP A 322 18.03 3.92 -18.97
CA TRP A 322 17.50 2.77 -19.70
C TRP A 322 18.70 1.94 -20.20
N ALA A 323 18.63 0.62 -20.01
CA ALA A 323 19.69 -0.25 -20.50
C ALA A 323 19.68 -0.32 -22.04
N ASP A 324 20.84 -0.62 -22.63
CA ASP A 324 20.93 -0.78 -24.07
C ASP A 324 20.02 -1.90 -24.56
N GLY A 325 19.10 -1.59 -25.49
CA GLY A 325 18.11 -2.53 -26.01
C GLY A 325 16.88 -2.74 -25.10
N GLU A 326 16.79 -2.07 -23.95
CA GLU A 326 15.59 -2.08 -23.10
C GLU A 326 14.50 -1.25 -23.76
N ALA A 327 13.27 -1.82 -23.85
CA ALA A 327 12.09 -1.07 -24.29
C ALA A 327 11.78 0.04 -23.29
N LYS A 328 11.71 1.29 -23.79
CA LYS A 328 11.40 2.46 -22.96
C LYS A 328 9.90 2.57 -22.76
N THR A 329 9.35 1.72 -21.89
CA THR A 329 7.91 1.68 -21.59
C THR A 329 7.63 2.39 -20.28
N SER A 330 6.77 3.41 -20.34
CA SER A 330 6.17 4.01 -19.15
C SER A 330 5.15 3.06 -18.54
N LYS A 331 5.16 2.95 -17.22
CA LYS A 331 4.21 2.14 -16.47
C LYS A 331 3.83 2.89 -15.20
N MET A 332 2.54 3.14 -14.99
CA MET A 332 2.02 3.80 -13.79
C MET A 332 0.88 2.97 -13.20
N VAL A 333 0.85 2.83 -11.89
CA VAL A 333 -0.26 2.24 -11.14
C VAL A 333 -0.85 3.28 -10.21
N PHE A 334 -2.17 3.34 -10.19
CA PHE A 334 -2.95 4.16 -9.27
C PHE A 334 -3.85 3.26 -8.44
N ILE A 335 -3.89 3.50 -7.14
CA ILE A 335 -4.73 2.81 -6.17
C ILE A 335 -5.49 3.89 -5.41
N GLY A 336 -6.81 3.80 -5.39
CA GLY A 336 -7.60 4.82 -4.70
C GLY A 336 -9.09 4.50 -4.61
N ILE A 337 -9.83 5.44 -4.06
CA ILE A 337 -11.26 5.32 -3.77
C ILE A 337 -12.03 5.96 -4.91
N ASP A 338 -12.81 5.18 -5.64
CA ASP A 338 -13.66 5.64 -6.77
C ASP A 338 -12.96 6.62 -7.70
N LEU A 339 -11.71 6.35 -8.06
CA LEU A 339 -10.98 7.18 -9.00
C LEU A 339 -11.58 7.03 -10.41
N PRO A 340 -11.79 8.13 -11.14
CA PRO A 340 -12.33 8.09 -12.49
C PRO A 340 -11.24 7.62 -13.49
N LYS A 341 -11.11 6.30 -13.65
CA LYS A 341 -10.10 5.64 -14.50
C LYS A 341 -9.97 6.32 -15.86
N ASP A 342 -11.09 6.57 -16.54
CA ASP A 342 -11.10 7.13 -17.89
C ASP A 342 -10.47 8.53 -17.97
N ILE A 343 -10.74 9.39 -16.96
CA ILE A 343 -10.13 10.73 -16.89
C ILE A 343 -8.62 10.63 -16.72
N PHE A 344 -8.16 9.72 -15.86
CA PHE A 344 -6.74 9.48 -15.64
C PHE A 344 -6.06 8.97 -16.91
N LEU A 345 -6.61 7.93 -17.53
CA LEU A 345 -6.04 7.33 -18.74
C LEU A 345 -6.01 8.35 -19.89
N GLN A 346 -7.11 9.09 -20.11
CA GLN A 346 -7.18 10.10 -21.16
C GLN A 346 -6.18 11.24 -20.94
N GLY A 347 -6.05 11.75 -19.72
CA GLY A 347 -5.11 12.83 -19.41
C GLY A 347 -3.65 12.40 -19.53
N LEU A 348 -3.33 11.18 -19.12
CA LEU A 348 -2.00 10.60 -19.33
C LEU A 348 -1.69 10.41 -20.80
N GLU A 349 -2.65 9.93 -21.61
CA GLU A 349 -2.48 9.79 -23.06
C GLU A 349 -2.27 11.14 -23.75
N GLN A 350 -2.98 12.19 -23.34
CA GLN A 350 -2.80 13.56 -23.85
C GLN A 350 -1.47 14.19 -23.41
N SER A 351 -0.83 13.68 -22.38
CA SER A 351 0.47 14.12 -21.89
C SER A 351 1.65 13.49 -22.64
N LEU A 352 1.40 12.58 -23.56
CA LEU A 352 2.43 11.97 -24.40
C LEU A 352 2.88 12.94 -25.52
N VAL A 353 4.10 12.66 -26.05
CA VAL A 353 4.70 13.40 -27.19
C VAL A 353 4.16 12.86 -28.52
#